data_3f8bdc821e79f6ea7b478aa7994a4194
#
_entry.id   3f8bdc821e79f6ea7b478aa7994a4194
#
_cell.length_a   1.000
_cell.length_b   1.000
_cell.length_c   1.000
_cell.angle_alpha   90.00
_cell.angle_beta   90.00
_cell.angle_gamma   90.00
#
_symmetry.space_group_name_H-M   'P 1'
#
loop_
_entity.id
_entity.type
_entity.pdbx_description
1 polymer ?
#
loop_
_entity_poly.entity_id
_entity_poly.type
_entity_poly.pdbx_seq_one_letter_code
_entity_poly.pdbx_strand_id
1 'polypeptide(L)'
;MPVPARTHAGLRTAAAMAGAALFAASLVYAGVVHVSRFAEAGGSPSARPRAIVIDVALFTLFAMHHSAFARTGVKAWIARWAPHLERTIYVAVSSVLFIGVMAAWQPVPGVVWRVGTPLSVLLTGVQIAGVVLTLVAARELDVFALAGLRQVMPDAGPPAELVRTGTYGFVRHPVYFAWLLMVWPSPVLTGSRALFAA
;
A
#
# COMPACT_ATOMS: atom_id res chain seq x y z
N MET A 1 -32.07 16.53 -20.74
CA MET A 1 -30.97 16.83 -21.67
C MET A 1 -29.83 15.91 -21.38
N PRO A 2 -29.28 15.10 -22.31
CA PRO A 2 -28.09 14.30 -22.08
C PRO A 2 -26.89 15.23 -21.87
N VAL A 3 -26.10 14.97 -20.83
CA VAL A 3 -24.87 15.71 -20.53
C VAL A 3 -23.86 15.44 -21.65
N PRO A 4 -23.20 16.48 -22.22
CA PRO A 4 -22.31 16.32 -23.36
C PRO A 4 -21.13 15.37 -23.04
N ALA A 5 -20.72 14.53 -24.00
CA ALA A 5 -19.69 13.49 -23.84
C ALA A 5 -18.35 14.01 -23.28
N ARG A 6 -17.98 15.26 -23.58
CA ARG A 6 -16.78 15.93 -23.05
C ARG A 6 -16.82 16.13 -21.52
N THR A 7 -17.99 16.38 -20.95
CA THR A 7 -18.16 16.56 -19.50
C THR A 7 -17.92 15.24 -18.75
N HIS A 8 -18.37 14.12 -19.30
CA HIS A 8 -18.13 12.80 -18.72
C HIS A 8 -16.64 12.38 -18.77
N ALA A 9 -15.91 12.74 -19.84
CA ALA A 9 -14.48 12.48 -19.93
C ALA A 9 -13.70 13.28 -18.85
N GLY A 10 -14.02 14.56 -18.67
CA GLY A 10 -13.37 15.39 -17.65
C GLY A 10 -13.61 14.88 -16.22
N LEU A 11 -14.84 14.47 -15.90
CA LEU A 11 -15.17 13.89 -14.58
C LEU A 11 -14.43 12.57 -14.32
N ARG A 12 -14.30 11.70 -15.31
CA ARG A 12 -13.54 10.45 -15.18
C ARG A 12 -12.06 10.70 -14.92
N THR A 13 -11.48 11.66 -15.65
CA THR A 13 -10.08 12.06 -15.45
C THR A 13 -9.87 12.63 -14.04
N ALA A 14 -10.75 13.53 -13.58
CA ALA A 14 -10.69 14.09 -12.24
C ALA A 14 -10.79 13.01 -11.14
N ALA A 15 -11.73 12.06 -11.31
CA ALA A 15 -11.88 10.93 -10.39
C ALA A 15 -10.62 10.04 -10.35
N ALA A 16 -10.02 9.75 -11.50
CA ALA A 16 -8.80 8.96 -11.58
C ALA A 16 -7.60 9.67 -10.93
N MET A 17 -7.47 10.99 -11.16
CA MET A 17 -6.42 11.80 -10.50
C MET A 17 -6.61 11.84 -8.97
N ALA A 18 -7.84 12.02 -8.50
CA ALA A 18 -8.15 11.98 -7.07
C ALA A 18 -7.83 10.61 -6.46
N GLY A 19 -8.17 9.51 -7.13
CA GLY A 19 -7.82 8.16 -6.73
C GLY A 19 -6.31 7.94 -6.64
N ALA A 20 -5.55 8.40 -7.63
CA ALA A 20 -4.10 8.32 -7.64
C ALA A 20 -3.45 9.15 -6.53
N ALA A 21 -3.95 10.38 -6.30
CA ALA A 21 -3.48 11.22 -5.20
C ALA A 21 -3.76 10.56 -3.83
N LEU A 22 -4.94 9.97 -3.66
CA LEU A 22 -5.31 9.24 -2.45
C LEU A 22 -4.42 8.00 -2.24
N PHE A 23 -4.08 7.29 -3.32
CA PHE A 23 -3.13 6.18 -3.27
C PHE A 23 -1.74 6.63 -2.78
N ALA A 24 -1.19 7.68 -3.37
CA ALA A 24 0.09 8.24 -2.93
C ALA A 24 0.03 8.71 -1.46
N ALA A 25 -1.04 9.41 -1.08
CA ALA A 25 -1.26 9.86 0.29
C ALA A 25 -1.35 8.70 1.29
N SER A 26 -1.98 7.58 0.91
CA SER A 26 -2.08 6.38 1.76
C SER A 26 -0.71 5.76 2.06
N LEU A 27 0.18 5.70 1.06
CA LEU A 27 1.54 5.19 1.23
C LEU A 27 2.41 6.12 2.11
N VAL A 28 2.32 7.44 1.87
CA VAL A 28 3.02 8.44 2.69
C VAL A 28 2.53 8.36 4.14
N TYR A 29 1.21 8.31 4.36
CA TYR A 29 0.62 8.21 5.69
C TYR A 29 1.07 6.94 6.42
N ALA A 30 1.08 5.78 5.74
CA ALA A 30 1.57 4.53 6.31
C ALA A 30 3.06 4.63 6.70
N GLY A 31 3.89 5.26 5.86
CA GLY A 31 5.29 5.53 6.19
C GLY A 31 5.43 6.41 7.44
N VAL A 32 4.67 7.50 7.53
CA VAL A 32 4.67 8.39 8.71
C VAL A 32 4.26 7.62 9.97
N VAL A 33 3.17 6.85 9.91
CA VAL A 33 2.70 6.04 11.06
C VAL A 33 3.77 5.00 11.47
N HIS A 34 4.41 4.35 10.48
CA HIS A 34 5.45 3.35 10.75
C HIS A 34 6.68 3.95 11.46
N VAL A 35 7.14 5.14 11.05
CA VAL A 35 8.32 5.76 11.65
C VAL A 35 8.02 6.51 12.94
N SER A 36 6.78 6.96 13.16
CA SER A 36 6.37 7.70 14.36
C SER A 36 5.64 6.79 15.37
N ARG A 37 4.36 6.53 15.15
CA ARG A 37 3.50 5.79 16.10
C ARG A 37 3.95 4.36 16.37
N PHE A 38 4.39 3.62 15.33
CA PHE A 38 4.87 2.26 15.52
C PHE A 38 6.27 2.18 16.17
N ALA A 39 6.99 3.29 16.24
CA ALA A 39 8.24 3.39 16.99
C ALA A 39 8.03 3.42 18.52
N GLU A 40 6.83 3.80 18.95
CA GLU A 40 6.49 3.89 20.37
C GLU A 40 6.19 2.50 20.92
N ALA A 41 6.85 2.15 22.03
CA ALA A 41 6.68 0.87 22.71
C ALA A 41 5.74 0.98 23.93
N GLY A 42 5.11 2.14 24.11
CA GLY A 42 4.27 2.48 25.26
C GLY A 42 2.95 1.69 25.31
N GLY A 43 2.31 1.75 26.47
CA GLY A 43 1.03 1.11 26.74
C GLY A 43 1.09 0.05 27.83
N SER A 44 -0.08 -0.34 28.36
CA SER A 44 -0.16 -1.37 29.39
C SER A 44 0.03 -2.77 28.77
N PRO A 45 0.85 -3.64 29.37
CA PRO A 45 0.98 -5.03 28.92
C PRO A 45 -0.36 -5.79 28.89
N SER A 46 -1.31 -5.45 29.74
CA SER A 46 -2.66 -6.05 29.77
C SER A 46 -3.50 -5.69 28.55
N ALA A 47 -3.19 -4.59 27.85
CA ALA A 47 -3.88 -4.19 26.63
C ALA A 47 -3.39 -4.94 25.38
N ARG A 48 -2.24 -5.62 25.45
CA ARG A 48 -1.61 -6.28 24.28
C ARG A 48 -2.52 -7.27 23.57
N PRO A 49 -3.20 -8.22 24.22
CA PRO A 49 -4.03 -9.20 23.51
C PRO A 49 -5.17 -8.52 22.73
N ARG A 50 -5.82 -7.52 23.35
CA ARG A 50 -6.89 -6.75 22.70
C ARG A 50 -6.39 -5.98 21.49
N ALA A 51 -5.26 -5.30 21.61
CA ALA A 51 -4.63 -4.56 20.52
C ALA A 51 -4.34 -5.48 19.32
N ILE A 52 -3.69 -6.63 19.58
CA ILE A 52 -3.39 -7.63 18.54
C ILE A 52 -4.67 -8.10 17.83
N VAL A 53 -5.72 -8.44 18.56
CA VAL A 53 -6.98 -8.92 17.97
C VAL A 53 -7.61 -7.85 17.08
N ILE A 54 -7.65 -6.59 17.55
CA ILE A 54 -8.21 -5.47 16.77
C ILE A 54 -7.38 -5.25 15.50
N ASP A 55 -6.07 -5.16 15.61
CA ASP A 55 -5.19 -4.85 14.48
C ASP A 55 -5.18 -5.98 13.44
N VAL A 56 -5.16 -7.24 13.87
CA VAL A 56 -5.31 -8.40 12.97
C VAL A 56 -6.66 -8.37 12.27
N ALA A 57 -7.75 -8.06 12.98
CA ALA A 57 -9.07 -7.97 12.37
C ALA A 57 -9.14 -6.83 11.33
N LEU A 58 -8.62 -5.64 11.67
CA LEU A 58 -8.56 -4.50 10.75
C LEU A 58 -7.77 -4.83 9.49
N PHE A 59 -6.57 -5.39 9.65
CA PHE A 59 -5.72 -5.75 8.52
C PHE A 59 -6.32 -6.88 7.68
N THR A 60 -6.94 -7.86 8.32
CA THR A 60 -7.64 -8.96 7.63
C THR A 60 -8.79 -8.44 6.78
N LEU A 61 -9.62 -7.52 7.31
CA LEU A 61 -10.71 -6.88 6.56
C LEU A 61 -10.16 -6.13 5.33
N PHE A 62 -9.08 -5.37 5.51
CA PHE A 62 -8.39 -4.72 4.39
C PHE A 62 -7.89 -5.74 3.37
N ALA A 63 -7.18 -6.77 3.78
CA ALA A 63 -6.62 -7.80 2.91
C ALA A 63 -7.70 -8.57 2.14
N MET A 64 -8.81 -8.89 2.79
CA MET A 64 -9.97 -9.55 2.16
C MET A 64 -10.59 -8.65 1.09
N HIS A 65 -10.83 -7.36 1.39
CA HIS A 65 -11.32 -6.39 0.41
C HIS A 65 -10.34 -6.28 -0.76
N HIS A 66 -9.06 -6.04 -0.48
CA HIS A 66 -8.01 -5.88 -1.49
C HIS A 66 -7.93 -7.10 -2.41
N SER A 67 -7.98 -8.31 -1.86
CA SER A 67 -7.95 -9.56 -2.63
C SER A 67 -9.23 -9.80 -3.42
N ALA A 68 -10.40 -9.53 -2.83
CA ALA A 68 -11.68 -9.72 -3.49
C ALA A 68 -11.87 -8.78 -4.69
N PHE A 69 -11.57 -7.50 -4.50
CA PHE A 69 -11.72 -6.49 -5.54
C PHE A 69 -10.64 -6.56 -6.65
N ALA A 70 -9.55 -7.27 -6.41
CA ALA A 70 -8.57 -7.58 -7.45
C ALA A 70 -9.08 -8.63 -8.46
N ARG A 71 -10.13 -9.40 -8.13
CA ARG A 71 -10.66 -10.49 -8.96
C ARG A 71 -11.41 -9.96 -10.18
N THR A 72 -11.30 -10.69 -11.29
CA THR A 72 -11.93 -10.32 -12.57
C THR A 72 -13.44 -10.18 -12.48
N GLY A 73 -14.13 -11.06 -11.74
CA GLY A 73 -15.57 -11.02 -11.57
C GLY A 73 -16.08 -9.74 -10.88
N VAL A 74 -15.38 -9.28 -9.84
CA VAL A 74 -15.73 -8.03 -9.14
C VAL A 74 -15.45 -6.83 -10.02
N LYS A 75 -14.32 -6.80 -10.75
CA LYS A 75 -14.01 -5.76 -11.72
C LYS A 75 -15.08 -5.67 -12.82
N ALA A 76 -15.50 -6.82 -13.37
CA ALA A 76 -16.56 -6.86 -14.36
C ALA A 76 -17.91 -6.40 -13.82
N TRP A 77 -18.21 -6.69 -12.55
CA TRP A 77 -19.40 -6.18 -11.89
C TRP A 77 -19.37 -4.65 -11.72
N ILE A 78 -18.26 -4.09 -11.25
CA ILE A 78 -18.08 -2.63 -11.13
C ILE A 78 -18.18 -1.95 -12.50
N ALA A 79 -17.57 -2.55 -13.54
CA ALA A 79 -17.58 -2.00 -14.91
C ALA A 79 -18.99 -1.86 -15.50
N ARG A 80 -19.98 -2.60 -15.02
CA ARG A 80 -21.39 -2.43 -15.45
C ARG A 80 -21.97 -1.07 -15.04
N TRP A 81 -21.53 -0.56 -13.86
CA TRP A 81 -22.06 0.68 -13.28
C TRP A 81 -21.14 1.89 -13.54
N ALA A 82 -19.84 1.63 -13.58
CA ALA A 82 -18.83 2.66 -13.78
C ALA A 82 -17.76 2.19 -14.78
N PRO A 83 -18.11 2.08 -16.09
CA PRO A 83 -17.17 1.64 -17.10
C PRO A 83 -15.95 2.56 -17.17
N HIS A 84 -14.77 1.97 -17.31
CA HIS A 84 -13.46 2.65 -17.30
C HIS A 84 -13.03 3.26 -15.95
N LEU A 85 -13.76 3.00 -14.85
CA LEU A 85 -13.39 3.46 -13.51
C LEU A 85 -13.18 2.32 -12.51
N GLU A 86 -13.32 1.06 -12.92
CA GLU A 86 -13.21 -0.10 -12.04
C GLU A 86 -11.86 -0.16 -11.32
N ARG A 87 -10.78 0.19 -11.99
CA ARG A 87 -9.43 0.27 -11.38
C ARG A 87 -9.32 1.46 -10.44
N THR A 88 -9.83 2.63 -10.85
CA THR A 88 -9.84 3.84 -10.03
C THR A 88 -10.62 3.62 -8.74
N ILE A 89 -11.81 3.02 -8.81
CA ILE A 89 -12.64 2.70 -7.64
C ILE A 89 -11.90 1.73 -6.72
N TYR A 90 -11.32 0.66 -7.27
CA TYR A 90 -10.53 -0.30 -6.51
C TYR A 90 -9.38 0.39 -5.76
N VAL A 91 -8.60 1.22 -6.45
CA VAL A 91 -7.45 1.93 -5.86
C VAL A 91 -7.91 2.90 -4.78
N ALA A 92 -8.95 3.70 -5.04
CA ALA A 92 -9.47 4.67 -4.09
C ALA A 92 -10.00 4.01 -2.81
N VAL A 93 -10.84 2.98 -2.95
CA VAL A 93 -11.40 2.26 -1.79
C VAL A 93 -10.30 1.55 -1.00
N SER A 94 -9.37 0.87 -1.68
CA SER A 94 -8.22 0.23 -1.01
C SER A 94 -7.37 1.24 -0.24
N SER A 95 -7.15 2.44 -0.79
CA SER A 95 -6.39 3.51 -0.14
C SER A 95 -7.10 4.05 1.10
N VAL A 96 -8.42 4.27 1.02
CA VAL A 96 -9.23 4.72 2.18
C VAL A 96 -9.19 3.67 3.29
N LEU A 97 -9.38 2.40 2.95
CA LEU A 97 -9.32 1.31 3.92
C LEU A 97 -7.94 1.18 4.55
N PHE A 98 -6.87 1.32 3.76
CA PHE A 98 -5.51 1.26 4.28
C PHE A 98 -5.20 2.43 5.22
N ILE A 99 -5.62 3.65 4.87
CA ILE A 99 -5.56 4.81 5.78
C ILE A 99 -6.35 4.52 7.07
N GLY A 100 -7.55 3.95 6.95
CA GLY A 100 -8.38 3.57 8.08
C GLY A 100 -7.70 2.57 9.02
N VAL A 101 -7.06 1.54 8.46
CA VAL A 101 -6.25 0.57 9.24
C VAL A 101 -5.13 1.28 9.97
N MET A 102 -4.34 2.12 9.30
CA MET A 102 -3.23 2.85 9.90
C MET A 102 -3.70 3.83 10.98
N ALA A 103 -4.83 4.50 10.78
CA ALA A 103 -5.39 5.45 11.74
C ALA A 103 -5.96 4.77 12.98
N ALA A 104 -6.64 3.63 12.80
CA ALA A 104 -7.29 2.87 13.87
C ALA A 104 -6.35 1.89 14.59
N TRP A 105 -5.11 1.71 14.10
CA TRP A 105 -4.14 0.79 14.68
C TRP A 105 -3.94 1.04 16.17
N GLN A 106 -4.07 -0.01 16.96
CA GLN A 106 -3.88 0.04 18.41
C GLN A 106 -2.40 -0.13 18.74
N PRO A 107 -1.83 0.68 19.66
CA PRO A 107 -0.45 0.47 20.10
C PRO A 107 -0.27 -0.92 20.73
N VAL A 108 0.62 -1.73 20.18
CA VAL A 108 0.99 -3.03 20.75
C VAL A 108 2.19 -2.83 21.67
N PRO A 109 2.02 -2.96 23.01
CA PRO A 109 3.06 -2.66 23.97
C PRO A 109 4.27 -3.58 23.87
N GLY A 110 5.45 -3.03 24.13
CA GLY A 110 6.71 -3.75 24.31
C GLY A 110 7.66 -3.65 23.12
N VAL A 111 8.85 -4.15 23.34
CA VAL A 111 9.96 -4.20 22.39
C VAL A 111 10.38 -5.66 22.23
N VAL A 112 10.45 -6.13 20.98
CA VAL A 112 10.94 -7.48 20.64
C VAL A 112 12.45 -7.48 20.67
N TRP A 113 13.10 -6.47 20.06
CA TRP A 113 14.53 -6.24 20.17
C TRP A 113 14.87 -4.74 20.05
N ARG A 114 16.05 -4.43 20.56
CA ARG A 114 16.72 -3.14 20.37
C ARG A 114 18.21 -3.42 20.17
N VAL A 115 18.78 -2.90 19.09
CA VAL A 115 20.20 -3.12 18.78
C VAL A 115 21.04 -1.86 19.02
N GLY A 116 22.32 -2.05 19.32
CA GLY A 116 23.29 -0.97 19.51
C GLY A 116 23.79 -0.35 18.20
N THR A 117 24.60 0.69 18.32
CA THR A 117 24.98 1.57 17.22
C THR A 117 25.63 0.89 16.09
N PRO A 118 26.55 0.05 15.91
CA PRO A 118 26.95 -0.33 14.55
C PRO A 118 25.86 -1.08 13.83
N LEU A 119 25.14 -1.98 14.53
CA LEU A 119 24.06 -2.77 13.91
C LEU A 119 22.85 -1.92 13.56
N SER A 120 22.54 -0.88 14.34
CA SER A 120 21.42 0.03 14.03
C SER A 120 21.64 0.80 12.72
N VAL A 121 22.88 1.22 12.45
CA VAL A 121 23.23 1.87 11.18
C VAL A 121 23.08 0.91 10.02
N LEU A 122 23.57 -0.33 10.15
CA LEU A 122 23.40 -1.37 9.14
C LEU A 122 21.92 -1.64 8.84
N LEU A 123 21.10 -1.89 9.86
CA LEU A 123 19.68 -2.18 9.69
C LEU A 123 18.92 -1.00 9.06
N THR A 124 19.25 0.24 9.45
CA THR A 124 18.68 1.44 8.80
C THR A 124 19.10 1.50 7.32
N GLY A 125 20.35 1.19 7.00
CA GLY A 125 20.81 1.09 5.62
C GLY A 125 20.02 0.07 4.80
N VAL A 126 19.70 -1.09 5.40
CA VAL A 126 18.85 -2.11 4.75
C VAL A 126 17.43 -1.58 4.53
N GLN A 127 16.84 -0.85 5.48
CA GLN A 127 15.53 -0.23 5.29
C GLN A 127 15.53 0.80 4.15
N ILE A 128 16.57 1.64 4.08
CA ILE A 128 16.75 2.60 2.98
C ILE A 128 16.90 1.86 1.64
N ALA A 129 17.66 0.78 1.60
CA ALA A 129 17.78 -0.06 0.40
C ALA A 129 16.42 -0.63 -0.04
N GLY A 130 15.56 -1.02 0.92
CA GLY A 130 14.18 -1.41 0.66
C GLY A 130 13.36 -0.29 0.00
N VAL A 131 13.47 0.95 0.50
CA VAL A 131 12.80 2.12 -0.13
C VAL A 131 13.30 2.33 -1.55
N VAL A 132 14.62 2.31 -1.76
CA VAL A 132 15.24 2.48 -3.09
C VAL A 132 14.77 1.37 -4.03
N LEU A 133 14.78 0.12 -3.58
CA LEU A 133 14.30 -1.02 -4.38
C LEU A 133 12.82 -0.87 -4.75
N THR A 134 11.98 -0.38 -3.84
CA THR A 134 10.56 -0.09 -4.14
C THR A 134 10.44 0.92 -5.28
N LEU A 135 11.21 2.01 -5.23
CA LEU A 135 11.18 3.05 -6.26
C LEU A 135 11.70 2.54 -7.61
N VAL A 136 12.75 1.72 -7.61
CA VAL A 136 13.30 1.12 -8.83
C VAL A 136 12.28 0.13 -9.42
N ALA A 137 11.77 -0.79 -8.63
CA ALA A 137 10.78 -1.77 -9.08
C ALA A 137 9.48 -1.11 -9.57
N ALA A 138 9.04 -0.02 -8.92
CA ALA A 138 7.87 0.74 -9.33
C ALA A 138 8.06 1.42 -10.69
N ARG A 139 9.29 1.87 -11.01
CA ARG A 139 9.59 2.46 -12.34
C ARG A 139 9.55 1.43 -13.47
N GLU A 140 9.82 0.17 -13.17
CA GLU A 140 9.74 -0.93 -14.15
C GLU A 140 8.29 -1.37 -14.41
N LEU A 141 7.37 -1.01 -13.50
CA LEU A 141 5.93 -1.24 -13.64
C LEU A 141 5.25 -0.03 -14.27
N ASP A 142 4.10 -0.26 -14.87
CA ASP A 142 3.21 0.82 -15.29
C ASP A 142 2.54 1.46 -14.06
N VAL A 143 3.21 2.48 -13.50
CA VAL A 143 2.72 3.22 -12.31
C VAL A 143 1.35 3.84 -12.57
N PHE A 144 1.07 4.30 -13.79
CA PHE A 144 -0.24 4.86 -14.15
C PHE A 144 -1.33 3.79 -14.13
N ALA A 145 -1.02 2.57 -14.57
CA ALA A 145 -1.94 1.45 -14.43
C ALA A 145 -2.16 1.07 -12.96
N LEU A 146 -1.10 1.05 -12.15
CA LEU A 146 -1.21 0.78 -10.70
C LEU A 146 -2.08 1.82 -10.00
N ALA A 147 -1.89 3.11 -10.31
CA ALA A 147 -2.64 4.21 -9.73
C ALA A 147 -4.07 4.38 -10.30
N GLY A 148 -4.47 3.58 -11.30
CA GLY A 148 -5.79 3.67 -11.94
C GLY A 148 -5.95 4.83 -12.91
N LEU A 149 -4.85 5.48 -13.34
CA LEU A 149 -4.86 6.59 -14.29
C LEU A 149 -4.93 6.14 -15.74
N ARG A 150 -4.36 4.97 -16.07
CA ARG A 150 -4.26 4.49 -17.45
C ARG A 150 -5.60 4.37 -18.15
N GLN A 151 -6.67 4.05 -17.41
CA GLN A 151 -8.03 3.88 -17.94
C GLN A 151 -8.64 5.18 -18.52
N VAL A 152 -8.10 6.33 -18.15
CA VAL A 152 -8.60 7.65 -18.58
C VAL A 152 -7.61 8.39 -19.48
N MET A 153 -6.46 7.79 -19.80
CA MET A 153 -5.46 8.37 -20.70
C MET A 153 -5.84 8.06 -22.17
N PRO A 154 -5.91 9.06 -23.06
CA PRO A 154 -6.36 8.88 -24.46
C PRO A 154 -5.49 7.92 -25.25
N ASP A 155 -4.18 7.92 -25.00
CA ASP A 155 -3.17 7.16 -25.78
C ASP A 155 -2.52 6.03 -24.95
N ALA A 156 -3.31 5.43 -24.09
CA ALA A 156 -2.83 4.39 -23.17
C ALA A 156 -2.50 3.08 -23.85
N GLY A 157 -1.88 2.96 -24.95
CA GLY A 157 -1.37 1.73 -25.60
C GLY A 157 -1.92 0.37 -25.09
N PRO A 158 -1.52 -0.76 -25.58
CA PRO A 158 -1.92 -2.06 -25.05
C PRO A 158 -1.53 -2.22 -23.57
N PRO A 159 -2.21 -3.09 -22.80
CA PRO A 159 -1.81 -3.41 -21.43
C PRO A 159 -0.33 -3.77 -21.38
N ALA A 160 0.38 -3.29 -20.35
CA ALA A 160 1.79 -3.60 -20.19
C ALA A 160 1.99 -5.12 -20.14
N GLU A 161 2.93 -5.63 -20.93
CA GLU A 161 3.36 -7.02 -20.86
C GLU A 161 3.97 -7.33 -19.47
N LEU A 162 4.01 -8.62 -19.14
CA LEU A 162 4.64 -9.07 -17.89
C LEU A 162 6.13 -8.70 -17.91
N VAL A 163 6.53 -7.83 -16.98
CA VAL A 163 7.93 -7.43 -16.81
C VAL A 163 8.74 -8.62 -16.30
N ARG A 164 9.81 -8.97 -17.03
CA ARG A 164 10.71 -10.09 -16.71
C ARG A 164 12.17 -9.68 -16.68
N THR A 165 12.45 -8.40 -16.82
CA THR A 165 13.80 -7.81 -16.87
C THR A 165 14.04 -6.93 -15.64
N GLY A 166 15.24 -6.37 -15.50
CA GLY A 166 15.58 -5.52 -14.37
C GLY A 166 15.43 -6.23 -13.03
N THR A 167 14.79 -5.59 -12.05
CA THR A 167 14.56 -6.18 -10.71
C THR A 167 13.67 -7.42 -10.77
N TYR A 168 12.74 -7.50 -11.72
CA TYR A 168 11.86 -8.65 -11.96
C TYR A 168 12.57 -9.86 -12.59
N GLY A 169 13.77 -9.65 -13.13
CA GLY A 169 14.64 -10.74 -13.59
C GLY A 169 15.35 -11.47 -12.45
N PHE A 170 15.57 -10.80 -11.32
CA PHE A 170 16.23 -11.39 -10.14
C PHE A 170 15.24 -11.95 -9.13
N VAL A 171 14.12 -11.26 -8.90
CA VAL A 171 13.10 -11.65 -7.91
C VAL A 171 11.73 -11.54 -8.54
N ARG A 172 10.89 -12.57 -8.41
CA ARG A 172 9.52 -12.57 -8.99
C ARG A 172 8.65 -11.43 -8.47
N HIS A 173 8.86 -11.01 -7.23
CA HIS A 173 8.07 -10.00 -6.54
C HIS A 173 8.97 -8.97 -5.84
N PRO A 174 9.70 -8.13 -6.59
CA PRO A 174 10.68 -7.20 -6.01
C PRO A 174 10.04 -6.19 -5.07
N VAL A 175 8.80 -5.76 -5.32
CA VAL A 175 8.05 -4.86 -4.41
C VAL A 175 7.77 -5.54 -3.06
N TYR A 176 7.40 -6.83 -3.04
CA TYR A 176 7.21 -7.55 -1.78
C TYR A 176 8.52 -7.78 -1.04
N PHE A 177 9.59 -8.10 -1.76
CA PHE A 177 10.91 -8.21 -1.16
C PHE A 177 11.40 -6.88 -0.58
N ALA A 178 11.20 -5.79 -1.30
CA ALA A 178 11.49 -4.44 -0.82
C ALA A 178 10.69 -4.09 0.45
N TRP A 179 9.41 -4.47 0.50
CA TRP A 179 8.58 -4.33 1.69
C TRP A 179 9.18 -5.06 2.90
N LEU A 180 9.60 -6.31 2.74
CA LEU A 180 10.27 -7.07 3.81
C LEU A 180 11.54 -6.35 4.30
N LEU A 181 12.34 -5.79 3.37
CA LEU A 181 13.53 -5.00 3.73
C LEU A 181 13.20 -3.69 4.45
N MET A 182 12.02 -3.12 4.25
CA MET A 182 11.61 -1.89 4.94
C MET A 182 11.09 -2.15 6.36
N VAL A 183 10.32 -3.23 6.56
CA VAL A 183 9.57 -3.39 7.82
C VAL A 183 10.30 -4.25 8.85
N TRP A 184 10.98 -5.32 8.44
CA TRP A 184 11.61 -6.27 9.36
C TRP A 184 12.91 -5.77 9.99
N PRO A 185 13.90 -5.21 9.27
CA PRO A 185 15.20 -4.87 9.85
C PRO A 185 15.16 -3.53 10.63
N SER A 186 14.19 -3.38 11.49
CA SER A 186 14.07 -2.19 12.34
C SER A 186 15.09 -2.23 13.47
N PRO A 187 15.90 -1.18 13.69
CA PRO A 187 16.84 -1.11 14.82
C PRO A 187 16.17 -1.25 16.19
N VAL A 188 14.92 -0.81 16.28
CA VAL A 188 14.03 -1.05 17.40
C VAL A 188 12.76 -1.69 16.86
N LEU A 189 12.59 -2.98 17.05
CA LEU A 189 11.37 -3.69 16.71
C LEU A 189 10.42 -3.67 17.89
N THR A 190 9.45 -2.76 17.83
CA THR A 190 8.37 -2.65 18.83
C THR A 190 7.30 -3.71 18.56
N GLY A 191 6.38 -3.90 19.51
CA GLY A 191 5.24 -4.79 19.31
C GLY A 191 4.39 -4.42 18.10
N SER A 192 4.14 -3.10 17.87
CA SER A 192 3.39 -2.62 16.70
C SER A 192 4.11 -2.90 15.38
N ARG A 193 5.43 -2.65 15.31
CA ARG A 193 6.24 -2.97 14.12
C ARG A 193 6.29 -4.46 13.84
N ALA A 194 6.45 -5.27 14.87
CA ALA A 194 6.48 -6.73 14.72
C ALA A 194 5.15 -7.27 14.20
N LEU A 195 4.02 -6.79 14.75
CA LEU A 195 2.70 -7.22 14.30
C LEU A 195 2.41 -6.77 12.87
N PHE A 196 2.83 -5.56 12.49
CA PHE A 196 2.64 -5.04 11.13
C PHE A 196 3.51 -5.75 10.10
N ALA A 197 4.67 -6.29 10.51
CA ALA A 197 5.60 -7.01 9.65
C ALA A 197 5.22 -8.48 9.45
N ALA A 198 4.44 -9.08 10.36
CA ALA A 198 4.06 -10.49 10.36
C ALA A 198 2.84 -10.77 9.47
#